data_9b8b52bb1e266964680d0ca317ea008f
#
_entry.id   9b8b52bb1e266964680d0ca317ea008f
#
_cell.length_a   1.000
_cell.length_b   1.000
_cell.length_c   1.000
_cell.angle_alpha   90.00
_cell.angle_beta   90.00
_cell.angle_gamma   90.00
#
_symmetry.space_group_name_H-M   'P 1'
#
loop_
_entity.id
_entity.type
_entity.pdbx_description
1 polymer ?
#
loop_
_entity_poly.entity_id
_entity_poly.type
_entity_poly.pdbx_seq_one_letter_code
_entity_poly.pdbx_strand_id
1 'polypeptide(L)'
;MIEKLSNNQDIPYIGLGLTTVSAATAKEYDIPKGAYIKEVKMDSPALAAGLQSGDVITEMDGEAVYTVYSYESKLLALKPGDEVEIVVQRQGAEKYEEITCTVQVGVLK
;
A
#
# COMPACT_ATOMS: atom_id res chain seq x y z
N MET A 1 7.96 32.76 0.91
CA MET A 1 7.98 32.33 0.86
C MET A 1 7.72 31.56 1.12
N ILE A 2 7.90 31.18 1.31
CA ILE A 2 7.81 30.46 1.58
C ILE A 2 6.92 29.82 1.60
N GLU A 3 6.38 29.94 1.63
CA GLU A 3 5.68 29.40 1.55
C GLU A 3 5.39 28.63 1.01
N LYS A 4 5.34 28.99 0.68
CA LYS A 4 5.26 28.41 -0.11
C LYS A 4 5.68 27.41 -0.23
N LEU A 5 6.01 27.51 -0.20
CA LEU A 5 6.77 26.53 -0.18
C LEU A 5 6.33 25.40 0.60
N SER A 6 6.04 25.53 1.59
CA SER A 6 5.60 24.54 2.43
C SER A 6 4.44 23.79 1.96
N ASN A 7 3.56 24.41 1.36
CA ASN A 7 2.39 23.82 0.88
C ASN A 7 2.64 22.67 0.04
N ASN A 8 3.64 22.70 -0.69
CA ASN A 8 3.92 21.61 -1.56
C ASN A 8 4.57 20.51 -0.80
N GLN A 9 4.66 20.61 0.47
CA GLN A 9 5.34 19.65 1.28
C GLN A 9 4.41 18.60 1.86
N ASP A 10 3.13 18.68 1.58
CA ASP A 10 2.20 17.64 2.04
C ASP A 10 2.45 16.37 1.23
N ILE A 11 3.05 15.41 1.89
CA ILE A 11 3.42 14.14 1.25
C ILE A 11 2.34 13.11 1.57
N PRO A 12 1.77 12.45 0.56
CA PRO A 12 0.76 11.43 0.82
C PRO A 12 1.34 10.32 1.69
N TYR A 13 0.57 9.88 2.66
CA TYR A 13 1.05 8.92 3.63
C TYR A 13 0.00 7.86 3.91
N ILE A 14 0.40 6.60 3.87
CA ILE A 14 -0.49 5.50 4.19
C ILE A 14 0.03 4.72 5.40
N GLY A 15 1.35 4.64 5.57
CA GLY A 15 1.92 4.05 6.77
C GLY A 15 2.25 2.56 6.65
N LEU A 16 2.76 2.16 5.50
CA LEU A 16 3.10 0.76 5.25
C LEU A 16 4.60 0.60 5.09
N GLY A 17 5.14 -0.49 5.62
CA GLY A 17 6.48 -0.94 5.30
C GLY A 17 6.34 -2.09 4.33
N LEU A 18 6.91 -1.95 3.13
CA LEU A 18 6.69 -2.89 2.05
C LEU A 18 7.98 -3.47 1.51
N THR A 19 7.85 -4.63 0.88
CA THR A 19 8.95 -5.21 0.12
C THR A 19 8.37 -5.85 -1.14
N THR A 20 9.14 -5.85 -2.22
CA THR A 20 8.70 -6.45 -3.47
C THR A 20 8.82 -7.97 -3.37
N VAL A 21 7.76 -8.67 -3.78
CA VAL A 21 7.82 -10.13 -3.87
C VAL A 21 8.52 -10.47 -5.17
N SER A 22 9.71 -11.09 -5.08
CA SER A 22 10.44 -11.48 -6.26
C SER A 22 9.75 -12.67 -6.94
N ALA A 23 10.03 -12.85 -8.23
CA ALA A 23 9.44 -13.96 -8.97
C ALA A 23 9.84 -15.30 -8.34
N ALA A 24 11.07 -15.41 -7.87
CA ALA A 24 11.54 -16.64 -7.24
C ALA A 24 10.78 -16.91 -5.94
N THR A 25 10.62 -15.87 -5.10
CA THR A 25 9.91 -16.02 -3.84
C THR A 25 8.44 -16.33 -4.07
N ALA A 26 7.82 -15.66 -5.05
CA ALA A 26 6.43 -15.89 -5.36
C ALA A 26 6.21 -17.35 -5.77
N LYS A 27 7.11 -17.90 -6.56
CA LYS A 27 7.00 -19.27 -7.01
C LYS A 27 7.28 -20.26 -5.89
N GLU A 28 8.27 -19.97 -5.06
CA GLU A 28 8.69 -20.89 -4.01
C GLU A 28 7.64 -21.02 -2.91
N TYR A 29 7.03 -19.91 -2.52
CA TYR A 29 6.08 -19.90 -1.41
C TYR A 29 4.62 -19.74 -1.86
N ASP A 30 4.39 -19.75 -3.17
CA ASP A 30 3.03 -19.59 -3.73
C ASP A 30 2.39 -18.30 -3.25
N ILE A 31 3.16 -17.23 -3.28
CA ILE A 31 2.71 -15.89 -2.86
C ILE A 31 2.36 -15.08 -4.10
N PRO A 32 1.24 -14.36 -4.12
CA PRO A 32 0.93 -13.51 -5.26
C PRO A 32 2.02 -12.46 -5.47
N LYS A 33 2.25 -12.09 -6.72
CA LYS A 33 3.18 -11.02 -7.02
C LYS A 33 2.57 -9.69 -6.62
N GLY A 34 3.38 -8.82 -6.03
CA GLY A 34 2.92 -7.51 -5.62
C GLY A 34 3.81 -6.93 -4.55
N ALA A 35 3.29 -5.96 -3.82
CA ALA A 35 4.01 -5.34 -2.71
C ALA A 35 3.56 -6.02 -1.42
N TYR A 36 4.48 -6.72 -0.80
CA TYR A 36 4.21 -7.45 0.44
C TYR A 36 4.30 -6.50 1.62
N ILE A 37 3.28 -6.52 2.48
CA ILE A 37 3.23 -5.65 3.64
C ILE A 37 4.00 -6.32 4.78
N LYS A 38 5.14 -5.74 5.13
CA LYS A 38 5.94 -6.22 6.24
C LYS A 38 5.48 -5.63 7.56
N GLU A 39 4.99 -4.41 7.52
CA GLU A 39 4.65 -3.68 8.73
C GLU A 39 3.56 -2.67 8.43
N VAL A 40 2.63 -2.52 9.36
CA VAL A 40 1.61 -1.47 9.30
C VAL A 40 1.85 -0.57 10.51
N LYS A 41 2.08 0.71 10.26
CA LYS A 41 2.36 1.65 11.34
C LYS A 41 1.14 1.88 12.22
N MET A 42 1.37 2.10 13.50
CA MET A 42 0.28 2.42 14.41
C MET A 42 -0.30 3.80 14.07
N ASP A 43 -1.59 3.96 14.27
CA ASP A 43 -2.28 5.22 14.04
C ASP A 43 -2.12 5.72 12.59
N SER A 44 -1.98 4.80 11.65
CA SER A 44 -1.82 5.15 10.25
C SER A 44 -3.11 4.95 9.49
N PRO A 45 -3.26 5.60 8.33
CA PRO A 45 -4.42 5.34 7.47
C PRO A 45 -4.54 3.88 7.07
N ALA A 46 -3.39 3.20 6.87
CA ALA A 46 -3.41 1.78 6.51
C ALA A 46 -4.03 0.93 7.62
N LEU A 47 -3.66 1.22 8.86
CA LEU A 47 -4.21 0.47 9.98
C LEU A 47 -5.71 0.72 10.11
N ALA A 48 -6.12 1.97 9.95
CA ALA A 48 -7.54 2.33 10.04
C ALA A 48 -8.35 1.67 8.92
N ALA A 49 -7.73 1.41 7.78
CA ALA A 49 -8.41 0.76 6.66
C ALA A 49 -8.49 -0.75 6.80
N GLY A 50 -7.79 -1.32 7.78
CA GLY A 50 -7.83 -2.76 7.99
C GLY A 50 -6.73 -3.54 7.31
N LEU A 51 -5.70 -2.85 6.78
CA LEU A 51 -4.56 -3.54 6.20
C LEU A 51 -3.73 -4.18 7.30
N GLN A 52 -3.13 -5.33 7.01
CA GLN A 52 -2.37 -6.10 8.00
C GLN A 52 -1.04 -6.54 7.41
N SER A 53 -0.07 -6.74 8.28
CA SER A 53 1.20 -7.31 7.83
C SER A 53 0.93 -8.73 7.31
N GLY A 54 1.61 -9.10 6.25
CA GLY A 54 1.37 -10.36 5.56
C GLY A 54 0.47 -10.24 4.36
N ASP A 55 -0.25 -9.12 4.20
CA ASP A 55 -1.03 -8.88 3.00
C ASP A 55 -0.11 -8.55 1.83
N VAL A 56 -0.55 -8.88 0.61
CA VAL A 56 0.20 -8.52 -0.59
C VAL A 56 -0.68 -7.59 -1.42
N ILE A 57 -0.20 -6.38 -1.65
CA ILE A 57 -0.94 -5.41 -2.46
C ILE A 57 -0.80 -5.79 -3.92
N THR A 58 -1.92 -6.06 -4.59
CA THR A 58 -1.91 -6.46 -5.99
C THR A 58 -2.51 -5.39 -6.90
N GLU A 59 -3.34 -4.50 -6.35
CA GLU A 59 -3.91 -3.39 -7.11
C GLU A 59 -4.03 -2.18 -6.21
N MET A 60 -3.93 -1.02 -6.82
CA MET A 60 -4.12 0.24 -6.12
C MET A 60 -4.77 1.22 -7.09
N ASP A 61 -5.90 1.78 -6.68
CA ASP A 61 -6.63 2.75 -7.49
C ASP A 61 -7.01 2.17 -8.87
N GLY A 62 -7.34 0.87 -8.89
CA GLY A 62 -7.77 0.20 -10.11
C GLY A 62 -6.65 -0.25 -11.04
N GLU A 63 -5.39 -0.07 -10.63
CA GLU A 63 -4.24 -0.43 -11.46
C GLU A 63 -3.38 -1.47 -10.74
N ALA A 64 -2.79 -2.36 -11.53
CA ALA A 64 -1.98 -3.42 -10.98
C ALA A 64 -0.72 -2.88 -10.30
N VAL A 65 -0.36 -3.49 -9.17
CA VAL A 65 0.86 -3.17 -8.44
C VAL A 65 1.69 -4.44 -8.37
N TYR A 66 2.87 -4.42 -8.99
CA TYR A 66 3.75 -5.58 -8.99
C TYR A 66 4.98 -5.40 -8.14
N THR A 67 5.31 -4.16 -7.78
CA THR A 67 6.51 -3.87 -7.02
C THR A 67 6.23 -2.75 -6.03
N VAL A 68 7.13 -2.60 -5.06
CA VAL A 68 7.06 -1.46 -4.14
C VAL A 68 7.19 -0.16 -4.90
N TYR A 69 8.02 -0.15 -5.94
CA TYR A 69 8.19 1.03 -6.76
C TYR A 69 6.87 1.45 -7.43
N SER A 70 6.12 0.49 -7.97
CA SER A 70 4.81 0.76 -8.55
C SER A 70 3.86 1.36 -7.52
N TYR A 71 3.85 0.78 -6.31
CA TYR A 71 3.03 1.29 -5.22
C TYR A 71 3.39 2.73 -4.89
N GLU A 72 4.68 3.00 -4.74
CA GLU A 72 5.12 4.34 -4.38
C GLU A 72 4.80 5.36 -5.46
N SER A 73 4.96 4.98 -6.72
CA SER A 73 4.61 5.88 -7.82
C SER A 73 3.13 6.25 -7.78
N LYS A 74 2.27 5.28 -7.51
CA LYS A 74 0.84 5.56 -7.42
C LYS A 74 0.52 6.40 -6.20
N LEU A 75 1.16 6.12 -5.09
CA LEU A 75 0.95 6.88 -3.86
C LEU A 75 1.32 8.33 -4.05
N LEU A 76 2.47 8.60 -4.69
CA LEU A 76 2.92 9.97 -4.89
C LEU A 76 2.04 10.76 -5.85
N ALA A 77 1.24 10.08 -6.65
CA ALA A 77 0.28 10.74 -7.52
C ALA A 77 -1.00 11.16 -6.79
N LEU A 78 -1.18 10.67 -5.57
CA LEU A 78 -2.35 10.99 -4.76
C LEU A 78 -2.08 12.21 -3.89
N LYS A 79 -3.14 12.77 -3.36
CA LYS A 79 -3.03 13.92 -2.45
C LYS A 79 -3.57 13.54 -1.09
N PRO A 80 -3.04 14.15 -0.02
CA PRO A 80 -3.61 13.92 1.31
C PRO A 80 -5.10 14.22 1.30
N GLY A 81 -5.86 13.33 1.90
CA GLY A 81 -7.31 13.44 1.92
C GLY A 81 -8.01 12.63 0.85
N ASP A 82 -7.29 12.19 -0.17
CA ASP A 82 -7.88 11.34 -1.20
C ASP A 82 -8.20 9.96 -0.63
N GLU A 83 -9.23 9.34 -1.18
CA GLU A 83 -9.52 7.94 -0.87
C GLU A 83 -9.02 7.09 -2.03
N VAL A 84 -8.40 5.97 -1.69
CA VAL A 84 -7.88 5.07 -2.70
C VAL A 84 -8.27 3.64 -2.33
N GLU A 85 -8.69 2.87 -3.32
CA GLU A 85 -8.98 1.46 -3.10
C GLU A 85 -7.69 0.67 -3.30
N ILE A 86 -7.38 -0.16 -2.31
CA ILE A 86 -6.21 -1.03 -2.38
C ILE A 86 -6.71 -2.45 -2.28
N VAL A 87 -6.38 -3.26 -3.28
CA VAL A 87 -6.73 -4.66 -3.29
C VAL A 87 -5.52 -5.45 -2.83
N VAL A 88 -5.71 -6.27 -1.81
CA VAL A 88 -4.65 -7.12 -1.28
C VAL A 88 -5.07 -8.57 -1.37
N GLN A 89 -4.07 -9.44 -1.39
CA GLN A 89 -4.29 -10.88 -1.22
C GLN A 89 -3.86 -11.22 0.19
N ARG A 90 -4.78 -11.72 0.98
CA ARG A 90 -4.53 -12.06 2.38
C ARG A 90 -4.49 -13.57 2.53
N GLN A 91 -3.51 -14.07 3.22
CA GLN A 91 -3.37 -15.50 3.41
C GLN A 91 -4.53 -16.04 4.23
N GLY A 92 -5.31 -16.94 3.64
CA GLY A 92 -6.39 -17.60 4.33
C GLY A 92 -5.95 -18.97 4.80
N ALA A 93 -6.92 -19.80 5.19
CA ALA A 93 -6.62 -21.13 5.71
C ALA A 93 -6.06 -22.05 4.64
N GLU A 94 -6.57 -21.95 3.41
CA GLU A 94 -6.15 -22.83 2.32
C GLU A 94 -5.54 -22.09 1.15
N LYS A 95 -5.92 -20.83 0.96
CA LYS A 95 -5.43 -20.05 -0.17
C LYS A 95 -5.52 -18.58 0.17
N TYR A 96 -4.92 -17.78 -0.69
CA TYR A 96 -5.01 -16.32 -0.55
C TYR A 96 -6.40 -15.86 -0.95
N GLU A 97 -6.91 -14.87 -0.24
CA GLU A 97 -8.21 -14.28 -0.52
C GLU A 97 -8.05 -12.83 -0.90
N GLU A 98 -8.82 -12.40 -1.88
CA GLU A 98 -8.79 -11.02 -2.31
C GLU A 98 -9.63 -10.16 -1.38
N ILE A 99 -9.03 -9.09 -0.88
CA ILE A 99 -9.70 -8.16 0.02
C ILE A 99 -9.48 -6.76 -0.50
N THR A 100 -10.57 -5.99 -0.59
CA THR A 100 -10.49 -4.60 -1.03
C THR A 100 -10.62 -3.71 0.20
N CYS A 101 -9.65 -2.83 0.39
CA CYS A 101 -9.67 -1.86 1.48
C CYS A 101 -9.67 -0.45 0.89
N THR A 102 -10.49 0.42 1.46
CA THR A 102 -10.47 1.83 1.08
C THR A 102 -9.65 2.58 2.11
N VAL A 103 -8.60 3.23 1.66
CA VAL A 103 -7.67 3.95 2.52
C VAL A 103 -7.81 5.43 2.27
N GLN A 104 -7.97 6.20 3.34
CA GLN A 104 -7.93 7.65 3.23
C GLN A 104 -6.49 8.09 3.42
N VAL A 105 -5.91 8.68 2.38
CA VAL A 105 -4.51 9.09 2.39
C VAL A 105 -4.30 10.20 3.40
N GLY A 106 -3.32 10.03 4.26
CA GLY A 106 -2.98 11.02 5.25
C GLY A 106 -1.81 11.89 4.80
N VAL A 107 -1.26 12.62 5.75
CA VAL A 107 -0.13 13.52 5.52
C VAL A 107 1.06 13.05 6.33
N LEU A 108 2.19 12.89 5.65
CA LEU A 108 3.44 12.57 6.32
C LEU A 108 4.03 13.86 6.88
N LYS A 109 4.26 13.90 8.17
CA LYS A 109 4.78 15.07 8.84
C LYS A 109 6.18 14.83 9.36
#